data_22cb2ea85264dab6c545e2859dfac75a
#
_entry.id   22cb2ea85264dab6c545e2859dfac75a
#
_cell.length_a   1.000
_cell.length_b   1.000
_cell.length_c   1.000
_cell.angle_alpha   90.00
_cell.angle_beta   90.00
_cell.angle_gamma   90.00
#
_symmetry.space_group_name_H-M   'P 1'
#
loop_
_entity.id
_entity.type
_entity.pdbx_description
1 polymer ?
#
loop_
_entity_poly.entity_id
_entity_poly.type
_entity_poly.pdbx_seq_one_letter_code
_entity_poly.pdbx_strand_id
1 'polypeptide(L)'
;MTASYAIDYETIFRHAPVGMCISVDRVIQSCNDALTSMFDYAHGALDGQSFLVLYPTMDEFLRTGDRIIPVMNARGVYSDERIMRRAGGELFWCHVSGRALDARDPLGAGVWTFEDVSEKRPVTAELTPREREIAALLVEGKTSKVIARETDLSPRTVEMHRAKLMRKFSASTSSELVHKLVGVSR
;
A
#
# COMPACT_ATOMS: atom_id res chain seq x y z
N MET A 1 -34.29 -27.97 10.17
CA MET A 1 -34.07 -27.78 8.71
C MET A 1 -32.82 -26.93 8.56
N THR A 2 -31.68 -27.55 8.27
CA THR A 2 -30.42 -26.85 7.97
C THR A 2 -30.53 -26.31 6.54
N ALA A 3 -30.57 -24.98 6.39
CA ALA A 3 -30.47 -24.34 5.10
C ALA A 3 -29.12 -24.76 4.48
N SER A 4 -29.16 -25.47 3.37
CA SER A 4 -27.94 -25.75 2.58
C SER A 4 -27.56 -24.44 1.91
N TYR A 5 -26.56 -23.75 2.45
CA TYR A 5 -25.93 -22.62 1.77
C TYR A 5 -25.11 -23.15 0.60
N ALA A 6 -25.55 -22.92 -0.61
CA ALA A 6 -24.69 -23.12 -1.78
C ALA A 6 -23.55 -22.12 -1.69
N ILE A 7 -22.31 -22.62 -1.81
CA ILE A 7 -21.13 -21.75 -1.82
C ILE A 7 -21.12 -21.01 -3.16
N ASP A 8 -21.31 -19.70 -3.10
CA ASP A 8 -21.16 -18.78 -4.23
C ASP A 8 -19.93 -17.93 -4.02
N TYR A 9 -18.87 -18.23 -4.76
CA TYR A 9 -17.57 -17.55 -4.63
C TYR A 9 -17.64 -16.08 -5.02
N GLU A 10 -18.54 -15.70 -5.94
CA GLU A 10 -18.75 -14.29 -6.32
C GLU A 10 -19.36 -13.52 -5.14
N THR A 11 -20.38 -14.04 -4.51
CA THR A 11 -20.98 -13.45 -3.32
C THR A 11 -19.96 -13.35 -2.18
N ILE A 12 -19.17 -14.40 -1.95
CA ILE A 12 -18.12 -14.39 -0.91
C ILE A 12 -17.08 -13.29 -1.20
N PHE A 13 -16.59 -13.21 -2.44
CA PHE A 13 -15.65 -12.18 -2.84
C PHE A 13 -16.23 -10.78 -2.67
N ARG A 14 -17.46 -10.56 -3.14
CA ARG A 14 -18.15 -9.26 -3.08
C ARG A 14 -18.32 -8.76 -1.65
N HIS A 15 -18.70 -9.64 -0.72
CA HIS A 15 -18.96 -9.30 0.68
C HIS A 15 -17.81 -9.58 1.64
N ALA A 16 -16.62 -9.92 1.15
CA ALA A 16 -15.46 -10.08 2.02
C ALA A 16 -15.18 -8.80 2.81
N PRO A 17 -14.89 -8.88 4.12
CA PRO A 17 -14.75 -7.69 4.99
C PRO A 17 -13.44 -6.92 4.75
N VAL A 18 -12.52 -7.45 3.97
CA VAL A 18 -11.27 -6.83 3.56
C VAL A 18 -11.39 -6.33 2.12
N GLY A 19 -10.82 -5.18 1.80
CA GLY A 19 -10.77 -4.69 0.42
C GLY A 19 -9.99 -5.67 -0.46
N MET A 20 -10.61 -6.15 -1.54
CA MET A 20 -9.97 -7.13 -2.44
C MET A 20 -10.16 -6.74 -3.89
N CYS A 21 -9.16 -7.06 -4.72
CA CYS A 21 -9.31 -7.03 -6.16
C CYS A 21 -8.47 -8.12 -6.85
N ILE A 22 -8.85 -8.40 -8.08
CA ILE A 22 -8.07 -9.18 -9.04
C ILE A 22 -7.51 -8.21 -10.07
N SER A 23 -6.22 -8.30 -10.37
CA SER A 23 -5.59 -7.47 -11.41
C SER A 23 -4.88 -8.32 -12.45
N VAL A 24 -4.81 -7.77 -13.65
CA VAL A 24 -3.97 -8.24 -14.76
C VAL A 24 -3.14 -7.04 -15.23
N ASP A 25 -1.83 -7.20 -15.35
CA ASP A 25 -0.91 -6.14 -15.78
C ASP A 25 -1.10 -4.80 -15.03
N ARG A 26 -1.34 -4.88 -13.72
CA ARG A 26 -1.62 -3.72 -12.84
C ARG A 26 -2.91 -2.95 -13.18
N VAL A 27 -3.82 -3.57 -13.93
CA VAL A 27 -5.18 -3.09 -14.20
C VAL A 27 -6.16 -3.91 -13.37
N ILE A 28 -7.00 -3.25 -12.59
CA ILE A 28 -8.04 -3.88 -11.77
C ILE A 28 -9.08 -4.49 -12.71
N GLN A 29 -9.26 -5.79 -12.65
CA GLN A 29 -10.26 -6.49 -13.46
C GLN A 29 -11.60 -6.56 -12.74
N SER A 30 -11.56 -6.74 -11.44
CA SER A 30 -12.72 -6.76 -10.57
C SER A 30 -12.31 -6.44 -9.14
N CYS A 31 -13.17 -5.75 -8.42
CA CYS A 31 -12.98 -5.45 -7.00
C CYS A 31 -14.26 -5.65 -6.20
N ASN A 32 -14.11 -5.84 -4.88
CA ASN A 32 -15.25 -6.02 -3.98
C ASN A 32 -15.74 -4.69 -3.38
N ASP A 33 -16.89 -4.76 -2.68
CA ASP A 33 -17.53 -3.58 -2.09
C ASP A 33 -16.67 -2.93 -0.99
N ALA A 34 -15.91 -3.73 -0.24
CA ALA A 34 -15.01 -3.22 0.79
C ALA A 34 -13.88 -2.36 0.19
N LEU A 35 -13.33 -2.73 -0.99
CA LEU A 35 -12.30 -1.94 -1.65
C LEU A 35 -12.86 -0.60 -2.16
N THR A 36 -13.99 -0.62 -2.87
CA THR A 36 -14.60 0.61 -3.39
C THR A 36 -14.98 1.57 -2.26
N SER A 37 -15.56 1.05 -1.18
CA SER A 37 -15.90 1.83 0.01
C SER A 37 -14.66 2.43 0.68
N MET A 38 -13.57 1.66 0.84
CA MET A 38 -12.32 2.13 1.45
C MET A 38 -11.69 3.28 0.68
N PHE A 39 -11.76 3.27 -0.65
CA PHE A 39 -11.16 4.27 -1.51
C PHE A 39 -12.13 5.37 -1.96
N ASP A 40 -13.37 5.39 -1.45
CA ASP A 40 -14.44 6.36 -1.77
C ASP A 40 -14.81 6.35 -3.27
N TYR A 41 -14.79 5.20 -3.91
CA TYR A 41 -15.27 5.01 -5.29
C TYR A 41 -16.69 4.41 -5.29
N ALA A 42 -17.46 4.76 -6.31
CA ALA A 42 -18.73 4.09 -6.56
C ALA A 42 -18.50 2.62 -6.95
N HIS A 43 -19.49 1.78 -6.71
CA HIS A 43 -19.46 0.37 -7.11
C HIS A 43 -19.14 0.22 -8.60
N GLY A 44 -18.18 -0.65 -8.94
CA GLY A 44 -17.72 -0.89 -10.31
C GLY A 44 -16.82 0.20 -10.91
N ALA A 45 -16.64 1.34 -10.25
CA ALA A 45 -15.86 2.44 -10.81
C ALA A 45 -14.35 2.16 -10.90
N LEU A 46 -13.86 1.18 -10.17
CA LEU A 46 -12.46 0.76 -10.21
C LEU A 46 -12.20 -0.34 -11.26
N ASP A 47 -13.22 -1.01 -11.76
CA ASP A 47 -13.05 -2.07 -12.76
C ASP A 47 -12.52 -1.47 -14.07
N GLY A 48 -11.49 -2.09 -14.64
CA GLY A 48 -10.75 -1.60 -15.80
C GLY A 48 -9.77 -0.44 -15.50
N GLN A 49 -9.69 0.06 -14.27
CA GLN A 49 -8.77 1.13 -13.90
C GLN A 49 -7.39 0.60 -13.57
N SER A 50 -6.34 1.36 -13.95
CA SER A 50 -4.99 1.11 -13.44
C SER A 50 -4.93 1.33 -11.94
N PHE A 51 -4.11 0.56 -11.21
CA PHE A 51 -3.80 0.84 -9.81
C PHE A 51 -3.29 2.27 -9.56
N LEU A 52 -2.82 2.95 -10.59
CA LEU A 52 -2.37 4.35 -10.51
C LEU A 52 -3.40 5.26 -9.81
N VAL A 53 -4.70 5.04 -10.04
CA VAL A 53 -5.77 5.88 -9.46
C VAL A 53 -5.79 5.84 -7.92
N LEU A 54 -5.24 4.79 -7.33
CA LEU A 54 -5.15 4.57 -5.88
C LEU A 54 -3.85 5.14 -5.28
N TYR A 55 -2.92 5.61 -6.11
CA TYR A 55 -1.63 6.16 -5.66
C TYR A 55 -1.66 7.68 -5.59
N PRO A 56 -0.89 8.27 -4.66
CA PRO A 56 -0.77 9.72 -4.56
C PRO A 56 -0.21 10.36 -5.85
N THR A 57 0.79 9.72 -6.48
CA THR A 57 1.45 10.21 -7.70
C THR A 57 1.87 9.06 -8.62
N MET A 58 2.05 9.38 -9.93
CA MET A 58 2.60 8.47 -10.93
C MET A 58 3.97 7.92 -10.51
N ASP A 59 4.84 8.77 -10.01
CA ASP A 59 6.17 8.40 -9.55
C ASP A 59 6.16 7.34 -8.45
N GLU A 60 5.27 7.48 -7.47
CA GLU A 60 5.11 6.49 -6.39
C GLU A 60 4.58 5.15 -6.94
N PHE A 61 3.63 5.22 -7.89
CA PHE A 61 3.13 4.04 -8.57
C PHE A 61 4.26 3.29 -9.31
N LEU A 62 5.09 3.98 -10.08
CA LEU A 62 6.18 3.37 -10.83
C LEU A 62 7.23 2.76 -9.89
N ARG A 63 7.75 3.55 -8.93
CA ARG A 63 8.78 3.06 -7.98
C ARG A 63 8.30 1.90 -7.13
N THR A 64 7.02 1.91 -6.72
CA THR A 64 6.46 0.79 -5.98
C THR A 64 6.39 -0.46 -6.86
N GLY A 65 6.03 -0.31 -8.14
CA GLY A 65 6.09 -1.40 -9.10
C GLY A 65 7.47 -2.04 -9.19
N ASP A 66 8.50 -1.21 -9.33
CA ASP A 66 9.90 -1.68 -9.40
C ASP A 66 10.33 -2.45 -8.14
N ARG A 67 9.82 -2.09 -6.96
CA ARG A 67 10.08 -2.84 -5.71
C ARG A 67 9.29 -4.15 -5.61
N ILE A 68 8.06 -4.17 -6.11
CA ILE A 68 7.19 -5.36 -6.07
C ILE A 68 7.70 -6.47 -6.99
N ILE A 69 8.13 -6.11 -8.20
CA ILE A 69 8.54 -7.05 -9.26
C ILE A 69 9.54 -8.10 -8.78
N PRO A 70 10.70 -7.75 -8.18
CA PRO A 70 11.68 -8.74 -7.74
C PRO A 70 11.14 -9.70 -6.67
N VAL A 71 10.29 -9.18 -5.77
CA VAL A 71 9.73 -9.98 -4.67
C VAL A 71 8.66 -10.94 -5.19
N MET A 72 7.77 -10.48 -6.07
CA MET A 72 6.76 -11.30 -6.71
C MET A 72 7.40 -12.41 -7.55
N ASN A 73 8.44 -12.09 -8.35
CA ASN A 73 9.17 -13.07 -9.14
C ASN A 73 9.86 -14.15 -8.27
N ALA A 74 10.34 -13.77 -7.09
CA ALA A 74 11.05 -14.69 -6.21
C ALA A 74 10.12 -15.55 -5.34
N ARG A 75 8.96 -15.00 -4.93
CA ARG A 75 8.12 -15.59 -3.88
C ARG A 75 6.67 -15.81 -4.28
N GLY A 76 6.18 -15.19 -5.34
CA GLY A 76 4.77 -15.18 -5.75
C GLY A 76 3.84 -14.46 -4.78
N VAL A 77 4.38 -13.85 -3.73
CA VAL A 77 3.64 -13.08 -2.72
C VAL A 77 4.38 -11.79 -2.37
N TYR A 78 3.62 -10.76 -2.03
CA TYR A 78 4.14 -9.46 -1.62
C TYR A 78 3.28 -8.88 -0.49
N SER A 79 3.90 -8.11 0.41
CA SER A 79 3.17 -7.34 1.42
C SER A 79 4.01 -6.13 1.85
N ASP A 80 3.35 -4.97 1.99
CA ASP A 80 3.93 -3.77 2.59
C ASP A 80 2.85 -2.84 3.15
N GLU A 81 3.29 -1.77 3.80
CA GLU A 81 2.43 -0.66 4.20
C GLU A 81 2.87 0.62 3.51
N ARG A 82 1.91 1.34 2.94
CA ARG A 82 2.17 2.54 2.15
C ARG A 82 1.06 3.57 2.28
N ILE A 83 1.37 4.82 1.96
CA ILE A 83 0.36 5.85 1.84
C ILE A 83 -0.30 5.74 0.47
N MET A 84 -1.64 5.64 0.48
CA MET A 84 -2.48 5.59 -0.71
C MET A 84 -3.46 6.78 -0.72
N ARG A 85 -4.21 6.94 -1.81
CA ARG A 85 -5.07 8.09 -2.04
C ARG A 85 -6.51 7.64 -2.36
N ARG A 86 -7.48 8.19 -1.61
CA ARG A 86 -8.92 8.04 -1.91
C ARG A 86 -9.33 8.88 -3.13
N ALA A 87 -10.52 8.65 -3.67
CA ALA A 87 -11.06 9.39 -4.82
C ALA A 87 -11.08 10.91 -4.57
N GLY A 88 -11.42 11.34 -3.37
CA GLY A 88 -11.44 12.75 -2.94
C GLY A 88 -10.05 13.38 -2.73
N GLY A 89 -8.97 12.62 -2.89
CA GLY A 89 -7.60 13.13 -2.70
C GLY A 89 -7.03 12.94 -1.30
N GLU A 90 -7.83 12.50 -0.33
CA GLU A 90 -7.37 12.17 1.02
C GLU A 90 -6.30 11.09 1.01
N LEU A 91 -5.23 11.30 1.79
CA LEU A 91 -4.13 10.34 1.94
C LEU A 91 -4.30 9.53 3.22
N PHE A 92 -4.08 8.22 3.13
CA PHE A 92 -4.21 7.32 4.25
C PHE A 92 -3.16 6.19 4.19
N TRP A 93 -2.84 5.62 5.36
CA TRP A 93 -2.01 4.44 5.45
C TRP A 93 -2.80 3.19 5.09
N CYS A 94 -2.27 2.43 4.15
CA CYS A 94 -2.88 1.19 3.67
C CYS A 94 -1.88 0.03 3.78
N HIS A 95 -2.29 -1.05 4.42
CA HIS A 95 -1.60 -2.33 4.33
C HIS A 95 -2.05 -3.03 3.05
N VAL A 96 -1.09 -3.38 2.20
CA VAL A 96 -1.36 -4.04 0.90
C VAL A 96 -0.66 -5.39 0.88
N SER A 97 -1.40 -6.43 0.57
CA SER A 97 -0.83 -7.77 0.31
C SER A 97 -1.27 -8.27 -1.06
N GLY A 98 -0.37 -8.96 -1.75
CA GLY A 98 -0.62 -9.50 -3.07
C GLY A 98 -0.12 -10.93 -3.22
N ARG A 99 -0.82 -11.71 -4.04
CA ARG A 99 -0.43 -13.06 -4.41
C ARG A 99 -0.66 -13.29 -5.90
N ALA A 100 0.36 -13.84 -6.57
CA ALA A 100 0.25 -14.25 -7.96
C ALA A 100 -0.77 -15.38 -8.12
N LEU A 101 -1.58 -15.33 -9.18
CA LEU A 101 -2.51 -16.41 -9.54
C LEU A 101 -1.81 -17.55 -10.29
N ASP A 102 -0.76 -17.25 -11.05
CA ASP A 102 0.10 -18.26 -11.69
C ASP A 102 1.55 -18.08 -11.22
N ALA A 103 2.09 -19.12 -10.61
CA ALA A 103 3.49 -19.11 -10.17
C ALA A 103 4.51 -19.03 -11.32
N ARG A 104 4.10 -19.37 -12.55
CA ARG A 104 4.95 -19.27 -13.75
C ARG A 104 4.94 -17.89 -14.38
N ASP A 105 3.90 -17.10 -14.09
CA ASP A 105 3.77 -15.68 -14.47
C ASP A 105 3.32 -14.86 -13.25
N PRO A 106 4.20 -14.59 -12.30
CA PRO A 106 3.84 -13.93 -11.05
C PRO A 106 3.39 -12.47 -11.20
N LEU A 107 3.61 -11.87 -12.37
CA LEU A 107 3.26 -10.47 -12.65
C LEU A 107 2.02 -10.34 -13.52
N GLY A 108 1.66 -11.38 -14.28
CA GLY A 108 0.55 -11.33 -15.22
C GLY A 108 -0.79 -11.14 -14.53
N ALA A 109 -1.09 -11.95 -13.52
CA ALA A 109 -2.33 -11.82 -12.76
C ALA A 109 -2.12 -12.05 -11.26
N GLY A 110 -2.85 -11.29 -10.44
CA GLY A 110 -2.75 -11.39 -8.98
C GLY A 110 -4.03 -11.03 -8.24
N VAL A 111 -4.16 -11.61 -7.04
CA VAL A 111 -5.15 -11.19 -6.04
C VAL A 111 -4.46 -10.26 -5.05
N TRP A 112 -5.12 -9.16 -4.74
CA TRP A 112 -4.63 -8.15 -3.81
C TRP A 112 -5.65 -7.89 -2.71
N THR A 113 -5.14 -7.68 -1.49
CA THR A 113 -5.94 -7.23 -0.35
C THR A 113 -5.43 -5.88 0.13
N PHE A 114 -6.35 -5.07 0.64
CA PHE A 114 -6.12 -3.71 1.12
C PHE A 114 -6.81 -3.56 2.47
N GLU A 115 -6.10 -3.01 3.44
CA GLU A 115 -6.62 -2.71 4.77
C GLU A 115 -6.25 -1.29 5.15
N ASP A 116 -7.26 -0.49 5.54
CA ASP A 116 -7.01 0.85 6.08
C ASP A 116 -6.46 0.72 7.50
N VAL A 117 -5.24 1.20 7.69
CA VAL A 117 -4.57 1.20 8.99
C VAL A 117 -4.43 2.62 9.58
N SER A 118 -5.17 3.59 9.03
CA SER A 118 -5.10 5.01 9.43
C SER A 118 -5.53 5.27 10.86
N GLU A 119 -6.46 4.49 11.40
CA GLU A 119 -6.82 4.59 12.82
C GLU A 119 -5.60 4.39 13.74
N LYS A 120 -4.67 3.55 13.31
CA LYS A 120 -3.40 3.29 14.00
C LYS A 120 -2.31 4.27 13.60
N ARG A 121 -2.48 4.98 12.47
CA ARG A 121 -1.43 5.81 11.82
C ARG A 121 -2.02 7.01 11.07
N PRO A 122 -2.50 8.05 11.76
CA PRO A 122 -3.00 9.25 11.08
C PRO A 122 -1.88 9.91 10.26
N VAL A 123 -2.18 10.29 9.03
CA VAL A 123 -1.29 11.11 8.20
C VAL A 123 -1.43 12.56 8.69
N THR A 124 -0.67 12.93 9.72
CA THR A 124 -0.80 14.23 10.40
C THR A 124 0.08 15.34 9.81
N ALA A 125 0.94 15.03 8.85
CA ALA A 125 1.85 15.99 8.22
C ALA A 125 1.80 15.87 6.69
N GLU A 126 1.84 17.01 6.00
CA GLU A 126 2.03 17.02 4.54
C GLU A 126 3.42 16.48 4.20
N LEU A 127 3.45 15.30 3.60
CA LEU A 127 4.67 14.65 3.13
C LEU A 127 4.79 14.78 1.62
N THR A 128 5.99 15.12 1.16
CA THR A 128 6.31 15.00 -0.27
C THR A 128 6.30 13.52 -0.71
N PRO A 129 6.16 13.22 -2.02
CA PRO A 129 6.20 11.85 -2.51
C PRO A 129 7.40 11.06 -2.00
N ARG A 130 8.58 11.69 -1.98
CA ARG A 130 9.81 11.03 -1.51
C ARG A 130 9.85 10.83 0.00
N GLU A 131 9.28 11.76 0.75
CA GLU A 131 9.16 11.59 2.21
C GLU A 131 8.18 10.48 2.57
N ARG A 132 7.07 10.31 1.82
CA ARG A 132 6.13 9.19 2.01
C ARG A 132 6.78 7.84 1.76
N GLU A 133 7.52 7.72 0.66
CA GLU A 133 8.24 6.50 0.31
C GLU A 133 9.27 6.12 1.41
N ILE A 134 10.06 7.08 1.86
CA ILE A 134 11.06 6.85 2.90
C ILE A 134 10.37 6.56 4.25
N ALA A 135 9.28 7.26 4.58
CA ALA A 135 8.51 7.01 5.80
C ALA A 135 7.96 5.57 5.83
N ALA A 136 7.42 5.07 4.72
CA ALA A 136 6.96 3.68 4.61
C ALA A 136 8.08 2.68 4.93
N LEU A 137 9.25 2.87 4.33
CA LEU A 137 10.40 1.98 4.54
C LEU A 137 10.99 2.07 5.95
N LEU A 138 10.90 3.25 6.61
CA LEU A 138 11.27 3.41 8.00
C LEU A 138 10.34 2.65 8.95
N VAL A 139 9.03 2.67 8.67
CA VAL A 139 8.02 1.91 9.41
C VAL A 139 8.25 0.41 9.30
N GLU A 140 8.72 -0.07 8.15
CA GLU A 140 9.14 -1.47 7.95
C GLU A 140 10.45 -1.82 8.71
N GLY A 141 11.06 -0.86 9.43
CA GLY A 141 12.29 -1.07 10.19
C GLY A 141 13.57 -1.11 9.35
N LYS A 142 13.51 -0.65 8.09
CA LYS A 142 14.68 -0.67 7.20
C LYS A 142 15.73 0.38 7.60
N THR A 143 16.99 0.00 7.48
CA THR A 143 18.12 0.91 7.72
C THR A 143 18.32 1.87 6.56
N SER A 144 18.94 3.02 6.79
CA SER A 144 19.20 4.01 5.73
C SER A 144 20.01 3.45 4.55
N LYS A 145 20.86 2.45 4.77
CA LYS A 145 21.60 1.75 3.69
C LYS A 145 20.67 0.90 2.83
N VAL A 146 19.69 0.22 3.44
CA VAL A 146 18.70 -0.59 2.73
C VAL A 146 17.75 0.33 1.96
N ILE A 147 17.24 1.37 2.61
CA ILE A 147 16.37 2.37 1.99
C ILE A 147 17.06 3.01 0.78
N ALA A 148 18.32 3.42 0.92
CA ALA A 148 19.10 4.01 -0.17
C ALA A 148 19.13 3.12 -1.41
N ARG A 149 19.34 1.81 -1.20
CA ARG A 149 19.39 0.82 -2.29
C ARG A 149 18.03 0.61 -2.95
N GLU A 150 16.96 0.54 -2.15
CA GLU A 150 15.59 0.33 -2.65
C GLU A 150 14.98 1.56 -3.33
N THR A 151 15.49 2.74 -3.02
CA THR A 151 14.99 4.01 -3.56
C THR A 151 15.91 4.67 -4.57
N ASP A 152 17.01 4.00 -4.93
CA ASP A 152 18.07 4.51 -5.81
C ASP A 152 18.60 5.89 -5.35
N LEU A 153 18.85 6.00 -4.04
CA LEU A 153 19.43 7.19 -3.41
C LEU A 153 20.77 6.88 -2.77
N SER A 154 21.54 7.94 -2.47
CA SER A 154 22.68 7.79 -1.56
C SER A 154 22.19 7.66 -0.10
N PRO A 155 22.93 6.92 0.77
CA PRO A 155 22.61 6.89 2.20
C PRO A 155 22.55 8.28 2.83
N ARG A 156 23.38 9.22 2.37
CA ARG A 156 23.39 10.62 2.81
C ARG A 156 22.08 11.33 2.45
N THR A 157 21.52 11.06 1.27
CA THR A 157 20.23 11.61 0.84
C THR A 157 19.11 11.07 1.69
N VAL A 158 19.12 9.78 2.02
CA VAL A 158 18.14 9.17 2.93
C VAL A 158 18.20 9.79 4.32
N GLU A 159 19.40 9.99 4.88
CA GLU A 159 19.57 10.65 6.18
C GLU A 159 19.04 12.10 6.16
N MET A 160 19.22 12.82 5.07
CA MET A 160 18.66 14.16 4.90
C MET A 160 17.11 14.13 4.93
N HIS A 161 16.49 13.17 4.26
CA HIS A 161 15.03 13.01 4.32
C HIS A 161 14.55 12.58 5.71
N ARG A 162 15.27 11.68 6.39
CA ARG A 162 14.98 11.32 7.79
C ARG A 162 15.01 12.55 8.71
N ALA A 163 16.03 13.38 8.58
CA ALA A 163 16.12 14.63 9.37
C ALA A 163 14.95 15.59 9.08
N LYS A 164 14.47 15.64 7.82
CA LYS A 164 13.28 16.42 7.46
C LYS A 164 12.02 15.83 8.10
N LEU A 165 11.85 14.52 8.05
CA LEU A 165 10.74 13.81 8.69
C LEU A 165 10.76 14.02 10.20
N MET A 166 11.92 13.88 10.85
CA MET A 166 12.05 14.15 12.29
C MET A 166 11.58 15.56 12.65
N ARG A 167 11.93 16.58 11.86
CA ARG A 167 11.44 17.96 12.08
C ARG A 167 9.94 18.09 11.87
N LYS A 168 9.38 17.50 10.80
CA LYS A 168 7.94 17.55 10.49
C LYS A 168 7.09 16.88 11.57
N PHE A 169 7.58 15.80 12.14
CA PHE A 169 6.90 15.05 13.19
C PHE A 169 7.34 15.45 14.61
N SER A 170 8.19 16.49 14.75
CA SER A 170 8.75 16.92 16.04
C SER A 170 9.34 15.74 16.83
N ALA A 171 10.06 14.85 16.16
CA ALA A 171 10.69 13.68 16.73
C ALA A 171 12.16 13.97 17.06
N SER A 172 12.61 13.63 18.27
CA SER A 172 13.98 13.82 18.74
C SER A 172 14.87 12.61 18.45
N THR A 173 14.28 11.43 18.24
CA THR A 173 15.00 10.18 17.96
C THR A 173 14.37 9.43 16.78
N SER A 174 15.14 8.55 16.15
CA SER A 174 14.61 7.68 15.09
C SER A 174 13.49 6.77 15.58
N SER A 175 13.59 6.27 16.80
CA SER A 175 12.55 5.45 17.42
C SER A 175 11.26 6.27 17.60
N GLU A 176 11.37 7.49 18.11
CA GLU A 176 10.22 8.41 18.25
C GLU A 176 9.60 8.75 16.90
N LEU A 177 10.43 8.97 15.86
CA LEU A 177 9.92 9.18 14.50
C LEU A 177 9.09 7.99 14.04
N VAL A 178 9.61 6.76 14.16
CA VAL A 178 8.89 5.56 13.79
C VAL A 178 7.60 5.43 14.60
N HIS A 179 7.63 5.68 15.90
CA HIS A 179 6.42 5.69 16.75
C HIS A 179 5.38 6.69 16.25
N LYS A 180 5.77 7.91 15.89
CA LYS A 180 4.86 8.94 15.37
C LYS A 180 4.35 8.61 13.96
N LEU A 181 5.18 8.01 13.12
CA LEU A 181 4.77 7.49 11.81
C LEU A 181 3.78 6.33 11.94
N VAL A 182 3.89 5.53 12.99
CA VAL A 182 3.02 4.39 13.30
C VAL A 182 1.74 4.82 14.03
N GLY A 183 1.62 6.10 14.46
CA GLY A 183 0.42 6.61 15.13
C GLY A 183 0.28 6.20 16.59
N VAL A 184 1.32 5.65 17.21
CA VAL A 184 1.34 5.38 18.65
C VAL A 184 1.72 6.67 19.38
N SER A 185 0.77 7.59 19.49
CA SER A 185 0.86 8.67 20.50
C SER A 185 0.50 8.11 21.87
N ARG A 186 1.40 8.27 22.83
CA ARG A 186 1.04 8.15 24.25
C ARG A 186 0.15 9.30 24.65
#